data_e0be519f9019d96479c99692e1b8c9e1
#
_entry.id   e0be519f9019d96479c99692e1b8c9e1
#
_cell.length_a   1.000
_cell.length_b   1.000
_cell.length_c   1.000
_cell.angle_alpha   90.00
_cell.angle_beta   90.00
_cell.angle_gamma   90.00
#
_symmetry.space_group_name_H-M   'P 1'
#
loop_
_entity.id
_entity.type
_entity.pdbx_description
1 polymer ?
#
loop_
_entity_poly.entity_id
_entity_poly.type
_entity_poly.pdbx_seq_one_letter_code
_entity_poly.pdbx_strand_id
1 'polypeptide(L)'
;MTRSKRIYVLDTNILMHDPTALFKFEEHDVFIPMMVLEELDNGKKGHSESSRNARQVSRFINELIESHGSSDISEGITLIQPKGLNLRAAGTVGKLHFQLKQTEPGKRFGSVLPDNLILGSILQLKEDNPGVPVVLVSKDINLRI
;
A
#
# COMPACT_ATOMS: atom_id res chain seq x y z
N MET A 1 -7.96 23.13 13.57
CA MET A 1 -6.96 23.01 12.48
C MET A 1 -6.89 21.57 12.02
N THR A 2 -7.12 21.38 10.75
CA THR A 2 -7.07 20.04 10.19
C THR A 2 -5.64 19.68 9.82
N ARG A 3 -5.23 18.47 10.21
CA ARG A 3 -3.95 17.92 9.77
C ARG A 3 -4.00 17.64 8.29
N SER A 4 -2.93 17.91 7.60
CA SER A 4 -2.79 17.50 6.21
C SER A 4 -2.65 15.99 6.14
N LYS A 5 -3.46 15.36 5.30
CA LYS A 5 -3.33 13.94 5.05
C LYS A 5 -2.06 13.66 4.26
N ARG A 6 -1.48 12.51 4.53
CA ARG A 6 -0.33 12.00 3.78
C ARG A 6 -0.75 10.75 3.03
N ILE A 7 0.04 10.40 2.03
CA ILE A 7 -0.11 9.12 1.33
C ILE A 7 1.12 8.29 1.62
N TYR A 8 0.93 7.14 2.24
CA TYR A 8 2.02 6.22 2.53
C TYR A 8 2.03 5.11 1.49
N VAL A 9 3.14 5.02 0.75
CA VAL A 9 3.35 3.97 -0.25
C VAL A 9 4.09 2.83 0.44
N LEU A 10 3.50 1.64 0.46
CA LEU A 10 4.07 0.50 1.16
C LEU A 10 4.83 -0.39 0.19
N ASP A 11 6.06 -0.72 0.55
CA ASP A 11 6.88 -1.70 -0.15
C ASP A 11 6.47 -3.12 0.25
N THR A 12 6.78 -4.08 -0.61
CA THR A 12 6.48 -5.49 -0.39
C THR A 12 7.05 -5.99 0.94
N ASN A 13 8.30 -5.66 1.23
CA ASN A 13 8.98 -6.16 2.42
C ASN A 13 8.34 -5.71 3.72
N ILE A 14 7.79 -4.51 3.75
CA ILE A 14 7.06 -4.03 4.94
C ILE A 14 5.86 -4.93 5.20
N LEU A 15 5.09 -5.24 4.17
CA LEU A 15 3.88 -6.05 4.32
C LEU A 15 4.19 -7.51 4.62
N MET A 16 5.25 -8.06 4.03
CA MET A 16 5.67 -9.43 4.29
C MET A 16 6.31 -9.60 5.67
N HIS A 17 6.77 -8.51 6.25
CA HIS A 17 7.28 -8.51 7.61
C HIS A 17 6.15 -8.36 8.64
N ASP A 18 5.17 -7.49 8.34
CA ASP A 18 4.06 -7.21 9.25
C ASP A 18 2.79 -6.90 8.46
N PRO A 19 1.91 -7.89 8.27
CA PRO A 19 0.67 -7.67 7.53
C PRO A 19 -0.24 -6.61 8.13
N THR A 20 -0.14 -6.37 9.45
CA THR A 20 -0.96 -5.35 10.10
C THR A 20 -0.51 -3.93 9.79
N ALA A 21 0.61 -3.78 9.08
CA ALA A 21 1.07 -2.45 8.66
C ALA A 21 0.02 -1.69 7.87
N LEU A 22 -0.88 -2.39 7.16
CA LEU A 22 -1.99 -1.76 6.45
C LEU A 22 -2.83 -0.86 7.37
N PHE A 23 -2.89 -1.15 8.65
CA PHE A 23 -3.80 -0.49 9.59
C PHE A 23 -3.09 0.45 10.55
N LYS A 24 -1.81 0.77 10.30
CA LYS A 24 -1.01 1.53 11.26
C LYS A 24 -0.81 3.00 10.92
N PHE A 25 -1.44 3.50 9.85
CA PHE A 25 -1.19 4.86 9.38
C PHE A 25 -2.32 5.83 9.70
N GLU A 26 -3.10 5.53 10.71
CA GLU A 26 -4.11 6.44 11.27
C GLU A 26 -5.07 6.99 10.22
N GLU A 27 -5.24 8.32 10.18
CA GLU A 27 -6.14 8.97 9.23
C GLU A 27 -5.57 9.08 7.82
N HIS A 28 -4.31 8.71 7.64
CA HIS A 28 -3.63 8.86 6.36
C HIS A 28 -3.98 7.75 5.39
N ASP A 29 -3.84 8.05 4.11
CA ASP A 29 -4.13 7.07 3.08
C ASP A 29 -2.93 6.16 2.84
N VAL A 30 -3.20 4.92 2.43
CA VAL A 30 -2.19 3.92 2.09
C VAL A 30 -2.33 3.60 0.62
N PHE A 31 -1.22 3.54 -0.09
CA PHE A 31 -1.19 3.21 -1.51
C PHE A 31 -0.29 2.00 -1.73
N ILE A 32 -0.79 1.02 -2.49
CA ILE A 32 -0.03 -0.17 -2.83
C ILE A 32 0.24 -0.17 -4.33
N PRO A 33 1.53 -0.06 -4.74
CA PRO A 33 1.88 -0.13 -6.15
C PRO A 33 1.54 -1.50 -6.76
N MET A 34 1.28 -1.50 -8.07
CA MET A 34 0.93 -2.72 -8.78
C MET A 34 2.00 -3.80 -8.64
N MET A 35 3.28 -3.43 -8.72
CA MET A 35 4.35 -4.41 -8.59
C MET A 35 4.40 -5.02 -7.18
N VAL A 36 3.99 -4.28 -6.16
CA VAL A 36 3.92 -4.82 -4.80
C VAL A 36 2.82 -5.88 -4.71
N LEU A 37 1.67 -5.62 -5.34
CA LEU A 37 0.60 -6.61 -5.40
C LEU A 37 1.06 -7.89 -6.11
N GLU A 38 1.81 -7.74 -7.19
CA GLU A 38 2.35 -8.87 -7.92
C GLU A 38 3.35 -9.67 -7.08
N GLU A 39 4.24 -8.96 -6.38
CA GLU A 39 5.22 -9.62 -5.51
C GLU A 39 4.56 -10.33 -4.33
N LEU A 40 3.52 -9.74 -3.76
CA LEU A 40 2.77 -10.39 -2.69
C LEU A 40 2.12 -11.67 -3.19
N ASP A 41 1.54 -11.63 -4.38
CA ASP A 41 0.90 -12.81 -4.96
C ASP A 41 1.93 -13.92 -5.19
N ASN A 42 3.08 -13.58 -5.72
CA ASN A 42 4.17 -14.55 -5.91
C ASN A 42 4.72 -15.06 -4.58
N GLY A 43 4.75 -14.22 -3.57
CA GLY A 43 5.28 -14.56 -2.25
C GLY A 43 4.40 -15.47 -1.42
N LYS A 44 3.15 -15.71 -1.82
CA LYS A 44 2.24 -16.59 -1.09
C LYS A 44 2.66 -18.05 -1.09
N LYS A 45 3.47 -18.44 -2.04
CA LYS A 45 3.91 -19.84 -2.20
C LYS A 45 4.99 -20.17 -1.17
N GLY A 46 4.87 -21.35 -0.57
CA GLY A 46 5.87 -21.81 0.38
C GLY A 46 5.40 -21.77 1.82
N HIS A 47 6.32 -22.11 2.72
CA HIS A 47 6.02 -22.29 4.14
C HIS A 47 6.75 -21.31 5.05
N SER A 48 7.48 -20.36 4.49
CA SER A 48 8.21 -19.39 5.28
C SER A 48 7.25 -18.43 5.99
N GLU A 49 7.75 -17.73 6.99
CA GLU A 49 6.98 -16.69 7.66
C GLU A 49 6.55 -15.60 6.69
N SER A 50 7.45 -15.21 5.78
CA SER A 50 7.12 -14.23 4.76
C SER A 50 5.96 -14.69 3.87
N SER A 51 5.94 -15.97 3.50
CA SER A 51 4.84 -16.52 2.69
C SER A 51 3.52 -16.50 3.44
N ARG A 52 3.54 -16.86 4.73
CA ARG A 52 2.35 -16.79 5.57
C ARG A 52 1.85 -15.35 5.70
N ASN A 53 2.77 -14.41 5.85
CA ASN A 53 2.43 -13.00 5.94
C ASN A 53 1.85 -12.47 4.63
N ALA A 54 2.41 -12.90 3.49
CA ALA A 54 1.86 -12.52 2.19
C ALA A 54 0.42 -13.00 2.03
N ARG A 55 0.13 -14.24 2.48
CA ARG A 55 -1.24 -14.76 2.46
C ARG A 55 -2.15 -13.96 3.39
N GLN A 56 -1.65 -13.55 4.55
CA GLN A 56 -2.43 -12.76 5.49
C GLN A 56 -2.75 -11.37 4.93
N VAL A 57 -1.79 -10.73 4.28
CA VAL A 57 -2.04 -9.44 3.60
C VAL A 57 -3.15 -9.60 2.57
N SER A 58 -3.10 -10.66 1.78
CA SER A 58 -4.13 -10.91 0.78
C SER A 58 -5.51 -11.09 1.40
N ARG A 59 -5.58 -11.78 2.53
CA ARG A 59 -6.86 -11.93 3.25
C ARG A 59 -7.39 -10.59 3.74
N PHE A 60 -6.52 -9.76 4.32
CA PHE A 60 -6.93 -8.43 4.76
C PHE A 60 -7.46 -7.59 3.60
N ILE A 61 -6.76 -7.62 2.47
CA ILE A 61 -7.18 -6.86 1.29
C ILE A 61 -8.54 -7.36 0.80
N ASN A 62 -8.72 -8.68 0.72
CA ASN A 62 -9.99 -9.25 0.27
C ASN A 62 -11.14 -8.90 1.22
N GLU A 63 -10.89 -8.93 2.53
CA GLU A 63 -11.89 -8.54 3.51
C GLU A 63 -12.28 -7.08 3.36
N LEU A 64 -11.30 -6.21 3.11
CA LEU A 64 -11.55 -4.78 2.90
C LEU A 64 -12.39 -4.57 1.63
N ILE A 65 -12.07 -5.26 0.57
CA ILE A 65 -12.83 -5.15 -0.68
C ILE A 65 -14.27 -5.61 -0.48
N GLU A 66 -14.46 -6.73 0.20
CA GLU A 66 -15.80 -7.23 0.50
C GLU A 66 -16.59 -6.27 1.38
N SER A 67 -15.95 -5.69 2.39
CA SER A 67 -16.60 -4.73 3.27
C SER A 67 -16.99 -3.45 2.56
N HIS A 68 -16.24 -3.09 1.53
CA HIS A 68 -16.52 -1.90 0.73
C HIS A 68 -17.87 -2.01 0.01
N GLY A 69 -18.22 -3.21 -0.42
CA GLY A 69 -19.54 -3.48 -0.98
C GLY A 69 -19.83 -2.91 -2.36
N SER A 70 -18.88 -2.21 -2.95
CA SER A 70 -19.00 -1.63 -4.28
C SER A 70 -17.98 -2.26 -5.22
N SER A 71 -18.31 -2.33 -6.50
CA SER A 71 -17.36 -2.79 -7.49
C SER A 71 -16.29 -1.75 -7.84
N ASP A 72 -16.55 -0.49 -7.54
CA ASP A 72 -15.64 0.59 -7.87
C ASP A 72 -14.71 0.88 -6.68
N ILE A 73 -13.44 0.53 -6.83
CA ILE A 73 -12.42 0.75 -5.81
C ILE A 73 -11.48 1.92 -6.16
N SER A 74 -11.79 2.66 -7.23
CA SER A 74 -10.91 3.74 -7.69
C SER A 74 -10.81 4.91 -6.72
N GLU A 75 -11.82 5.11 -5.89
CA GLU A 75 -11.83 6.19 -4.90
C GLU A 75 -11.25 5.78 -3.56
N GLY A 76 -10.76 4.56 -3.46
CA GLY A 76 -10.17 4.03 -2.25
C GLY A 76 -11.16 3.25 -1.40
N ILE A 77 -10.62 2.41 -0.53
CA ILE A 77 -11.37 1.52 0.34
C ILE A 77 -11.06 1.91 1.77
N THR A 78 -12.08 2.16 2.58
CA THR A 78 -11.90 2.53 3.99
C THR A 78 -11.15 1.43 4.74
N LEU A 79 -10.09 1.81 5.46
CA LEU A 79 -9.23 0.89 6.20
C LEU A 79 -9.86 0.52 7.54
N ILE A 80 -10.86 -0.35 7.51
CA ILE A 80 -11.54 -0.83 8.70
C ILE A 80 -10.75 -1.98 9.29
N GLN A 81 -10.38 -1.88 10.58
CA GLN A 81 -9.61 -2.94 11.23
C GLN A 81 -10.42 -4.24 11.30
N PRO A 82 -9.78 -5.39 11.05
CA PRO A 82 -10.43 -6.67 11.22
C PRO A 82 -10.83 -6.90 12.68
N LYS A 83 -11.85 -7.71 12.88
CA LYS A 83 -12.28 -8.09 14.22
C LYS A 83 -11.14 -8.78 14.96
N GLY A 84 -10.93 -8.42 16.19
CA GLY A 84 -9.88 -8.99 17.02
C GLY A 84 -8.52 -8.31 16.86
N LEU A 85 -8.37 -7.45 15.87
CA LEU A 85 -7.14 -6.70 15.67
C LEU A 85 -7.33 -5.31 16.29
N ASN A 86 -6.92 -5.17 17.51
CA ASN A 86 -7.25 -3.98 18.31
C ASN A 86 -6.03 -3.08 18.42
N LEU A 87 -5.66 -2.44 17.32
CA LEU A 87 -4.44 -1.64 17.26
C LEU A 87 -4.59 -0.30 17.97
N ARG A 88 -5.81 0.24 18.01
CA ARG A 88 -6.07 1.52 18.67
C ARG A 88 -7.57 1.73 18.80
N ALA A 89 -7.93 2.75 19.59
CA ALA A 89 -9.32 3.10 19.77
C ALA A 89 -9.96 3.56 18.46
N ALA A 90 -11.27 3.51 18.42
CA ALA A 90 -12.03 3.99 17.27
C ALA A 90 -11.68 5.45 17.00
N GLY A 91 -11.49 5.77 15.72
CA GLY A 91 -11.14 7.10 15.31
C GLY A 91 -11.20 7.21 13.81
N THR A 92 -10.65 8.30 13.30
CA THR A 92 -10.61 8.51 11.86
C THR A 92 -9.63 7.54 11.23
N VAL A 93 -10.05 6.88 10.15
CA VAL A 93 -9.20 5.99 9.37
C VAL A 93 -9.05 6.53 7.97
N GLY A 94 -7.93 6.20 7.35
CA GLY A 94 -7.68 6.57 5.97
C GLY A 94 -8.26 5.55 5.00
N LYS A 95 -7.88 5.69 3.75
CA LYS A 95 -8.33 4.80 2.67
C LYS A 95 -7.16 4.06 2.07
N LEU A 96 -7.44 2.85 1.61
CA LEU A 96 -6.48 2.04 0.87
C LEU A 96 -6.70 2.26 -0.62
N HIS A 97 -5.63 2.60 -1.32
CA HIS A 97 -5.65 2.77 -2.76
C HIS A 97 -4.69 1.80 -3.42
N PHE A 98 -5.06 1.33 -4.60
CA PHE A 98 -4.20 0.47 -5.41
C PHE A 98 -3.81 1.23 -6.67
N GLN A 99 -2.64 0.92 -7.22
CA GLN A 99 -2.27 1.41 -8.53
C GLN A 99 -3.10 0.65 -9.57
N LEU A 100 -3.98 1.37 -10.26
CA LEU A 100 -4.88 0.77 -11.25
C LEU A 100 -4.31 0.76 -12.65
N LYS A 101 -3.33 1.64 -12.92
CA LYS A 101 -2.65 1.71 -14.21
C LYS A 101 -1.15 1.65 -13.97
N GLN A 102 -0.47 0.85 -14.78
CA GLN A 102 0.97 0.79 -14.71
C GLN A 102 1.57 2.11 -15.21
N THR A 103 2.52 2.65 -14.45
CA THR A 103 3.27 3.82 -14.90
C THR A 103 4.23 3.41 -16.02
N GLU A 104 4.72 4.40 -16.78
CA GLU A 104 5.68 4.15 -17.84
C GLU A 104 7.09 4.45 -17.35
N PRO A 105 7.71 3.54 -16.58
CA PRO A 105 8.99 3.82 -15.92
C PRO A 105 10.12 4.05 -16.91
N GLY A 106 10.07 3.43 -18.07
CA GLY A 106 11.13 3.59 -19.07
C GLY A 106 11.30 5.00 -19.57
N LYS A 107 10.24 5.80 -19.53
CA LYS A 107 10.32 7.20 -19.94
C LYS A 107 11.07 8.06 -18.95
N ARG A 108 11.09 7.67 -17.68
CA ARG A 108 11.68 8.46 -16.62
C ARG A 108 13.02 7.93 -16.16
N PHE A 109 13.20 6.62 -16.17
CA PHE A 109 14.37 5.99 -15.56
C PHE A 109 15.18 5.15 -16.52
N GLY A 110 14.70 4.95 -17.74
CA GLY A 110 15.44 4.21 -18.78
C GLY A 110 15.52 2.71 -18.56
N SER A 111 14.96 2.17 -17.49
CA SER A 111 14.95 0.74 -17.22
C SER A 111 13.71 0.33 -16.47
N VAL A 112 13.38 -0.97 -16.50
CA VAL A 112 12.18 -1.52 -15.84
C VAL A 112 12.61 -2.37 -14.66
N LEU A 113 13.39 -1.79 -13.75
CA LEU A 113 13.73 -2.45 -12.50
C LEU A 113 12.62 -2.22 -11.47
N PRO A 114 12.40 -3.18 -10.54
CA PRO A 114 11.35 -3.03 -9.51
C PRO A 114 11.41 -1.71 -8.75
N ASP A 115 12.60 -1.27 -8.38
CA ASP A 115 12.76 -0.01 -7.65
C ASP A 115 12.29 1.18 -8.49
N ASN A 116 12.55 1.14 -9.80
CA ASN A 116 12.12 2.20 -10.70
C ASN A 116 10.61 2.21 -10.89
N LEU A 117 9.96 1.06 -10.82
CA LEU A 117 8.50 0.97 -10.87
C LEU A 117 7.87 1.62 -9.64
N ILE A 118 8.45 1.40 -8.47
CA ILE A 118 7.97 2.03 -7.24
C ILE A 118 8.17 3.54 -7.31
N LEU A 119 9.35 3.99 -7.72
CA LEU A 119 9.62 5.42 -7.85
C LEU A 119 8.70 6.09 -8.86
N GLY A 120 8.42 5.41 -9.97
CA GLY A 120 7.48 5.90 -10.97
C GLY A 120 6.08 6.09 -10.39
N SER A 121 5.63 5.14 -9.59
CA SER A 121 4.33 5.24 -8.92
C SER A 121 4.28 6.43 -7.97
N ILE A 122 5.36 6.65 -7.21
CA ILE A 122 5.43 7.77 -6.27
C ILE A 122 5.37 9.10 -7.02
N LEU A 123 6.12 9.23 -8.11
CA LEU A 123 6.11 10.45 -8.90
C LEU A 123 4.73 10.72 -9.50
N GLN A 124 4.06 9.68 -9.96
CA GLN A 124 2.71 9.81 -10.49
C GLN A 124 1.73 10.26 -9.40
N LEU A 125 1.86 9.70 -8.21
CA LEU A 125 1.02 10.12 -7.07
C LEU A 125 1.23 11.59 -6.73
N LYS A 126 2.46 12.05 -6.78
CA LYS A 126 2.77 13.46 -6.50
C LYS A 126 2.15 14.38 -7.54
N GLU A 127 2.15 13.97 -8.80
CA GLU A 127 1.51 14.73 -9.87
C GLU A 127 -0.01 14.75 -9.72
N ASP A 128 -0.60 13.62 -9.34
CA ASP A 128 -2.04 13.49 -9.20
C ASP A 128 -2.58 14.16 -7.93
N ASN A 129 -1.72 14.35 -6.94
CA ASN A 129 -2.12 14.89 -5.63
C ASN A 129 -1.19 16.03 -5.22
N PRO A 130 -1.21 17.17 -5.95
CA PRO A 130 -0.33 18.28 -5.62
C PRO A 130 -0.59 18.79 -4.20
N GLY A 131 0.48 19.04 -3.46
CA GLY A 131 0.38 19.53 -2.11
C GLY A 131 0.19 18.44 -1.04
N VAL A 132 0.04 17.18 -1.45
CA VAL A 132 -0.09 16.07 -0.49
C VAL A 132 1.26 15.38 -0.35
N PRO A 133 1.81 15.27 0.86
CA PRO A 133 3.06 14.54 1.06
C PRO A 133 2.89 13.06 0.73
N VAL A 134 3.83 12.52 -0.04
CA VAL A 134 3.88 11.10 -0.39
C VAL A 134 5.14 10.51 0.22
N VAL A 135 4.98 9.48 1.06
CA VAL A 135 6.07 8.90 1.85
C VAL A 135 6.18 7.42 1.51
N LEU A 136 7.37 7.02 1.11
CA LEU A 136 7.66 5.59 0.90
C LEU A 136 8.03 4.95 2.23
N VAL A 137 7.35 3.88 2.59
CA VAL A 137 7.65 3.08 3.78
C VAL A 137 8.31 1.80 3.32
N SER A 138 9.59 1.64 3.67
CA SER A 138 10.36 0.49 3.24
C SER A 138 11.34 0.08 4.33
N LYS A 139 11.66 -1.21 4.37
CA LYS A 139 12.74 -1.71 5.21
C LYS A 139 14.09 -1.54 4.51
N ASP A 140 14.10 -1.33 3.21
CA ASP A 140 15.32 -1.12 2.46
C ASP A 140 15.75 0.33 2.59
N ILE A 141 16.80 0.56 3.37
CA ILE A 141 17.29 1.91 3.65
C ILE A 141 17.71 2.66 2.39
N ASN A 142 18.08 1.94 1.35
CA ASN A 142 18.50 2.55 0.09
C ASN A 142 17.35 3.16 -0.69
N LEU A 143 16.12 2.78 -0.38
CA LEU A 143 14.92 3.30 -1.01
C LEU A 143 14.27 4.44 -0.25
N ARG A 144 14.81 4.79 0.91
CA ARG A 144 14.29 5.92 1.69
C ARG A 144 14.65 7.22 1.00
N ILE A 145 13.65 7.99 0.74
CA ILE A 145 13.81 9.26 0.04
C ILE A 145 13.37 10.41 0.93
#